data_1ff2d75397fc1ce1c9133c8f37f1f246
#
_entry.id   1ff2d75397fc1ce1c9133c8f37f1f246
#
_cell.length_a   1.000
_cell.length_b   1.000
_cell.length_c   1.000
_cell.angle_alpha   90.00
_cell.angle_beta   90.00
_cell.angle_gamma   90.00
#
_symmetry.space_group_name_H-M   'P 1'
#
loop_
_entity.id
_entity.type
_entity.pdbx_description
1 polymer ?
#
loop_
_entity_poly.entity_id
_entity_poly.type
_entity_poly.pdbx_seq_one_letter_code
_entity_poly.pdbx_strand_id
1 'polypeptide(L)'
;MERDKALDMAVSQIERQFGKGAIMKMGEAANRKVDVISTGALSLDLALGIGGVPRGRIVELYGPESSGKTSLALHIVAEAQRNGGIAAFIDAEHALDPVYAKAIGVDVDELLISQPDTGEQALEIADMLIRSGALDVLVIDSVAALVPRAEIEGEMGDSHVGLQARLMSQALRKLAGTLNKSRTTAVFINQLREKIGVMYGSPETTPGGRALKFYSSVRLDIRRIETIKDGTESVGNRVKVKVAKNKMAPPFRLAEFDIMFGEGISREGSLLDVAVEHGVVRKSGAWFTFDDDQLGQGRENAKRFLRENPEVAMQLQAKVYELVGLGESAPGDEADPAVGEEVAAGGEESSGATE
;
A
#
# COMPACT_ATOMS: atom_id res chain seq x y z
N MET A 1 -15.25 3.33 43.41
CA MET A 1 -13.98 3.40 44.19
C MET A 1 -13.24 2.07 44.28
N GLU A 2 -13.84 0.95 44.79
CA GLU A 2 -13.11 -0.35 44.83
C GLU A 2 -12.88 -0.97 43.45
N ARG A 3 -13.86 -0.89 42.55
CA ARG A 3 -13.73 -1.42 41.18
C ARG A 3 -12.66 -0.68 40.36
N ASP A 4 -12.55 0.62 40.52
CA ASP A 4 -11.56 1.44 39.80
C ASP A 4 -10.14 1.12 40.30
N LYS A 5 -9.94 0.99 41.62
CA LYS A 5 -8.65 0.57 42.18
C LYS A 5 -8.24 -0.84 41.74
N ALA A 6 -9.19 -1.77 41.69
CA ALA A 6 -8.94 -3.12 41.21
C ALA A 6 -8.55 -3.13 39.72
N LEU A 7 -9.20 -2.29 38.88
CA LEU A 7 -8.86 -2.13 37.48
C LEU A 7 -7.47 -1.52 37.29
N ASP A 8 -7.15 -0.46 38.04
CA ASP A 8 -5.83 0.21 37.97
C ASP A 8 -4.70 -0.74 38.40
N MET A 9 -4.93 -1.58 39.42
CA MET A 9 -3.97 -2.61 39.81
C MET A 9 -3.78 -3.66 38.70
N ALA A 10 -4.87 -4.11 38.07
CA ALA A 10 -4.80 -5.07 36.97
C ALA A 10 -4.07 -4.47 35.75
N VAL A 11 -4.37 -3.23 35.37
CA VAL A 11 -3.66 -2.51 34.30
C VAL A 11 -2.17 -2.40 34.60
N SER A 12 -1.82 -1.96 35.81
CA SER A 12 -0.41 -1.85 36.24
C SER A 12 0.31 -3.21 36.23
N GLN A 13 -0.36 -4.28 36.61
CA GLN A 13 0.19 -5.64 36.54
C GLN A 13 0.41 -6.11 35.09
N ILE A 14 -0.54 -5.82 34.20
CA ILE A 14 -0.43 -6.13 32.76
C ILE A 14 0.77 -5.37 32.17
N GLU A 15 0.90 -4.07 32.46
CA GLU A 15 2.00 -3.26 31.96
C GLU A 15 3.38 -3.71 32.46
N ARG A 16 3.46 -4.16 33.73
CA ARG A 16 4.70 -4.75 34.26
C ARG A 16 5.07 -6.07 33.60
N GLN A 17 4.07 -6.88 33.26
CA GLN A 17 4.30 -8.22 32.70
C GLN A 17 4.54 -8.18 31.19
N PHE A 18 3.84 -7.32 30.44
CA PHE A 18 3.80 -7.29 28.99
C PHE A 18 4.37 -6.01 28.36
N GLY A 19 4.81 -5.05 29.18
CA GLY A 19 5.34 -3.75 28.76
C GLY A 19 4.29 -2.63 28.72
N LYS A 20 4.77 -1.40 28.79
CA LYS A 20 3.91 -0.20 28.69
C LYS A 20 3.16 -0.20 27.35
N GLY A 21 1.87 0.13 27.37
CA GLY A 21 1.02 0.13 26.19
C GLY A 21 0.44 -1.25 25.78
N ALA A 22 0.69 -2.30 26.59
CA ALA A 22 0.05 -3.61 26.39
C ALA A 22 -1.48 -3.55 26.53
N ILE A 23 -1.98 -2.58 27.30
CA ILE A 23 -3.39 -2.22 27.42
C ILE A 23 -3.51 -0.69 27.39
N MET A 24 -4.50 -0.18 26.67
CA MET A 24 -4.77 1.26 26.59
C MET A 24 -6.27 1.52 26.48
N LYS A 25 -6.72 2.69 26.91
CA LYS A 25 -8.10 3.11 26.69
C LYS A 25 -8.27 3.50 25.21
N MET A 26 -9.39 3.07 24.60
CA MET A 26 -9.64 3.32 23.18
C MET A 26 -9.66 4.82 22.82
N GLY A 27 -10.09 5.70 23.75
CA GLY A 27 -10.06 7.15 23.55
C GLY A 27 -8.65 7.74 23.37
N GLU A 28 -7.65 7.16 24.02
CA GLU A 28 -6.24 7.54 23.86
C GLU A 28 -5.66 7.08 22.52
N ALA A 29 -6.16 5.95 21.99
CA ALA A 29 -5.77 5.42 20.70
C ALA A 29 -6.48 6.11 19.52
N ALA A 30 -7.65 6.71 19.74
CA ALA A 30 -8.48 7.30 18.70
C ALA A 30 -7.86 8.54 18.03
N ASN A 31 -6.92 9.21 18.68
CA ASN A 31 -6.24 10.41 18.16
C ASN A 31 -4.97 10.11 17.34
N ARG A 32 -4.58 8.84 17.18
CA ARG A 32 -3.42 8.52 16.35
C ARG A 32 -3.82 8.54 14.87
N LYS A 33 -3.31 9.50 14.11
CA LYS A 33 -3.35 9.45 12.64
C LYS A 33 -2.77 8.11 12.17
N VAL A 34 -3.43 7.46 11.23
CA VAL A 34 -2.91 6.23 10.61
C VAL A 34 -1.85 6.65 9.61
N ASP A 35 -0.60 6.22 9.82
CA ASP A 35 0.43 6.47 8.82
C ASP A 35 0.17 5.65 7.57
N VAL A 36 0.44 6.26 6.43
CA VAL A 36 0.12 5.71 5.12
C VAL A 36 1.29 5.84 4.15
N ILE A 37 1.20 5.09 3.05
CA ILE A 37 1.99 5.28 1.84
C ILE A 37 1.00 5.67 0.75
N SER A 38 1.24 6.78 0.05
CA SER A 38 0.41 7.19 -1.10
C SER A 38 0.40 6.10 -2.18
N THR A 39 -0.68 6.00 -2.91
CA THR A 39 -0.79 5.09 -4.06
C THR A 39 -0.26 5.68 -5.36
N GLY A 40 0.08 6.98 -5.36
CA GLY A 40 0.43 7.73 -6.57
C GLY A 40 -0.79 8.21 -7.37
N ALA A 41 -2.01 7.78 -6.99
CA ALA A 41 -3.26 8.24 -7.56
C ALA A 41 -4.09 8.96 -6.50
N LEU A 42 -4.20 10.28 -6.57
CA LEU A 42 -4.91 11.09 -5.57
C LEU A 42 -6.36 10.64 -5.39
N SER A 43 -7.05 10.29 -6.48
CA SER A 43 -8.43 9.78 -6.43
C SER A 43 -8.55 8.50 -5.59
N LEU A 44 -7.54 7.62 -5.64
CA LEU A 44 -7.52 6.39 -4.85
C LEU A 44 -7.15 6.67 -3.39
N ASP A 45 -6.21 7.57 -3.13
CA ASP A 45 -5.83 7.98 -1.79
C ASP A 45 -7.03 8.58 -1.04
N LEU A 46 -7.86 9.39 -1.72
CA LEU A 46 -9.13 9.90 -1.21
C LEU A 46 -10.18 8.80 -1.00
N ALA A 47 -10.30 7.86 -1.94
CA ALA A 47 -11.23 6.74 -1.81
C ALA A 47 -10.88 5.83 -0.63
N LEU A 48 -9.59 5.70 -0.29
CA LEU A 48 -9.12 5.00 0.90
C LEU A 48 -9.49 5.72 2.20
N GLY A 49 -9.75 7.03 2.17
CA GLY A 49 -10.24 7.82 3.29
C GLY A 49 -9.22 8.14 4.38
N ILE A 50 -7.98 7.72 4.19
CA ILE A 50 -6.83 7.95 5.08
C ILE A 50 -5.63 8.53 4.35
N GLY A 51 -5.73 8.77 3.03
CA GLY A 51 -4.68 9.38 2.21
C GLY A 51 -3.68 8.41 1.60
N GLY A 52 -3.92 7.09 1.64
CA GLY A 52 -3.05 6.07 1.07
C GLY A 52 -3.27 4.69 1.63
N VAL A 53 -2.35 3.76 1.36
CA VAL A 53 -2.38 2.42 1.96
C VAL A 53 -1.78 2.44 3.37
N PRO A 54 -2.43 1.76 4.35
CA PRO A 54 -2.03 1.86 5.77
C PRO A 54 -0.71 1.14 6.04
N ARG A 55 0.20 1.78 6.78
CA ARG A 55 1.43 1.15 7.28
C ARG A 55 1.12 0.07 8.33
N GLY A 56 1.97 -0.95 8.37
CA GLY A 56 1.82 -2.05 9.32
C GLY A 56 0.67 -3.01 9.02
N ARG A 57 0.14 -3.01 7.79
CA ARG A 57 -1.06 -3.75 7.42
C ARG A 57 -0.88 -4.54 6.12
N ILE A 58 -1.79 -5.50 5.94
CA ILE A 58 -1.91 -6.28 4.72
C ILE A 58 -2.92 -5.61 3.80
N VAL A 59 -2.49 -5.37 2.56
CA VAL A 59 -3.29 -4.84 1.45
C VAL A 59 -3.36 -5.91 0.36
N GLU A 60 -4.55 -6.19 -0.16
CA GLU A 60 -4.73 -7.08 -1.31
C GLU A 60 -5.17 -6.27 -2.53
N LEU A 61 -4.39 -6.35 -3.61
CA LEU A 61 -4.73 -5.83 -4.92
C LEU A 61 -5.19 -6.99 -5.79
N TYR A 62 -6.42 -6.98 -6.28
CA TYR A 62 -6.91 -8.07 -7.12
C TYR A 62 -7.74 -7.55 -8.29
N GLY A 63 -7.82 -8.34 -9.34
CA GLY A 63 -8.54 -7.98 -10.55
C GLY A 63 -8.15 -8.88 -11.73
N PRO A 64 -8.79 -8.69 -12.88
CA PRO A 64 -8.45 -9.40 -14.12
C PRO A 64 -6.99 -9.19 -14.53
N GLU A 65 -6.51 -10.01 -15.43
CA GLU A 65 -5.21 -9.82 -16.06
C GLU A 65 -5.16 -8.46 -16.80
N SER A 66 -3.97 -7.86 -16.84
CA SER A 66 -3.74 -6.55 -17.49
C SER A 66 -4.62 -5.40 -16.98
N SER A 67 -5.12 -5.49 -15.73
CA SER A 67 -5.92 -4.42 -15.11
C SER A 67 -5.09 -3.33 -14.43
N GLY A 68 -3.75 -3.46 -14.37
CA GLY A 68 -2.85 -2.48 -13.76
C GLY A 68 -2.48 -2.76 -12.30
N LYS A 69 -2.64 -3.99 -11.80
CA LYS A 69 -2.29 -4.38 -10.42
C LYS A 69 -0.82 -4.15 -10.10
N THR A 70 0.07 -4.71 -10.92
CA THR A 70 1.52 -4.56 -10.76
C THR A 70 1.95 -3.11 -10.91
N SER A 71 1.38 -2.37 -11.87
CA SER A 71 1.64 -0.92 -12.02
C SER A 71 1.28 -0.14 -10.75
N LEU A 72 0.11 -0.39 -10.16
CA LEU A 72 -0.29 0.25 -8.91
C LEU A 72 0.64 -0.13 -7.74
N ALA A 73 1.05 -1.40 -7.64
CA ALA A 73 1.99 -1.85 -6.62
C ALA A 73 3.36 -1.16 -6.76
N LEU A 74 3.87 -1.03 -8.00
CA LEU A 74 5.11 -0.32 -8.28
C LEU A 74 5.02 1.19 -7.95
N HIS A 75 3.86 1.83 -8.17
CA HIS A 75 3.65 3.20 -7.71
C HIS A 75 3.69 3.31 -6.19
N ILE A 76 3.10 2.38 -5.44
CA ILE A 76 3.20 2.35 -3.97
C ILE A 76 4.66 2.19 -3.52
N VAL A 77 5.44 1.35 -4.21
CA VAL A 77 6.89 1.20 -3.98
C VAL A 77 7.61 2.53 -4.24
N ALA A 78 7.39 3.16 -5.39
CA ALA A 78 8.00 4.43 -5.76
C ALA A 78 7.66 5.55 -4.76
N GLU A 79 6.41 5.61 -4.26
CA GLU A 79 6.00 6.57 -3.24
C GLU A 79 6.67 6.30 -1.88
N ALA A 80 6.85 5.03 -1.49
CA ALA A 80 7.59 4.67 -0.28
C ALA A 80 9.05 5.12 -0.37
N GLN A 81 9.74 4.81 -1.49
CA GLN A 81 11.13 5.18 -1.72
C GLN A 81 11.33 6.70 -1.81
N ARG A 82 10.39 7.43 -2.45
CA ARG A 82 10.42 8.90 -2.54
C ARG A 82 10.39 9.56 -1.17
N ASN A 83 9.77 8.92 -0.20
CA ASN A 83 9.74 9.37 1.20
C ASN A 83 10.88 8.76 2.05
N GLY A 84 11.95 8.29 1.42
CA GLY A 84 13.12 7.71 2.09
C GLY A 84 12.92 6.31 2.64
N GLY A 85 11.81 5.63 2.28
CA GLY A 85 11.51 4.28 2.75
C GLY A 85 12.20 3.19 1.93
N ILE A 86 12.38 2.02 2.56
CA ILE A 86 12.99 0.84 1.95
C ILE A 86 11.89 -0.10 1.45
N ALA A 87 12.05 -0.58 0.21
CA ALA A 87 11.09 -1.44 -0.45
C ALA A 87 11.69 -2.79 -0.85
N ALA A 88 10.86 -3.83 -0.82
CA ALA A 88 11.19 -5.14 -1.36
C ALA A 88 10.06 -5.67 -2.26
N PHE A 89 10.45 -6.45 -3.26
CA PHE A 89 9.54 -7.05 -4.22
C PHE A 89 9.85 -8.56 -4.35
N ILE A 90 8.88 -9.38 -4.02
CA ILE A 90 8.95 -10.82 -4.25
C ILE A 90 8.21 -11.12 -5.55
N ASP A 91 8.98 -11.36 -6.60
CA ASP A 91 8.51 -11.64 -7.96
C ASP A 91 8.40 -13.15 -8.18
N ALA A 92 7.28 -13.73 -7.75
CA ALA A 92 7.01 -15.15 -7.94
C ALA A 92 6.52 -15.50 -9.36
N GLU A 93 6.16 -14.50 -10.18
CA GLU A 93 5.83 -14.69 -11.60
C GLU A 93 7.04 -14.56 -12.53
N HIS A 94 8.18 -14.08 -12.01
CA HIS A 94 9.42 -13.79 -12.78
C HIS A 94 9.17 -12.84 -13.96
N ALA A 95 8.30 -11.85 -13.76
CA ALA A 95 7.78 -10.98 -14.80
C ALA A 95 8.03 -9.49 -14.57
N LEU A 96 8.79 -9.13 -13.51
CA LEU A 96 9.11 -7.73 -13.22
C LEU A 96 10.05 -7.15 -14.28
N ASP A 97 9.59 -6.10 -14.97
CA ASP A 97 10.40 -5.34 -15.93
C ASP A 97 11.06 -4.14 -15.21
N PRO A 98 12.41 -4.14 -15.07
CA PRO A 98 13.12 -3.05 -14.41
C PRO A 98 13.06 -1.73 -15.21
N VAL A 99 12.93 -1.78 -16.53
CA VAL A 99 12.80 -0.59 -17.36
C VAL A 99 11.46 0.10 -17.07
N TYR A 100 10.39 -0.68 -17.01
CA TYR A 100 9.07 -0.17 -16.66
C TYR A 100 9.02 0.32 -15.21
N ALA A 101 9.60 -0.42 -14.26
CA ALA A 101 9.69 0.01 -12.86
C ALA A 101 10.39 1.37 -12.72
N LYS A 102 11.52 1.57 -13.41
CA LYS A 102 12.25 2.84 -13.45
C LYS A 102 11.43 3.96 -14.08
N ALA A 103 10.70 3.69 -15.15
CA ALA A 103 9.84 4.67 -15.81
C ALA A 103 8.69 5.16 -14.92
N ILE A 104 8.17 4.30 -14.04
CA ILE A 104 7.17 4.64 -13.00
C ILE A 104 7.77 5.51 -11.89
N GLY A 105 9.08 5.49 -11.73
CA GLY A 105 9.81 6.25 -10.70
C GLY A 105 10.30 5.42 -9.53
N VAL A 106 10.35 4.08 -9.69
CA VAL A 106 11.01 3.20 -8.72
C VAL A 106 12.52 3.38 -8.84
N ASP A 107 13.20 3.57 -7.72
CA ASP A 107 14.65 3.43 -7.63
C ASP A 107 14.99 1.93 -7.67
N VAL A 108 15.38 1.48 -8.87
CA VAL A 108 15.65 0.06 -9.12
C VAL A 108 16.98 -0.40 -8.51
N ASP A 109 17.89 0.52 -8.25
CA ASP A 109 19.19 0.23 -7.65
C ASP A 109 19.05 -0.04 -6.14
N GLU A 110 18.05 0.57 -5.50
CA GLU A 110 17.73 0.39 -4.07
C GLU A 110 16.59 -0.59 -3.81
N LEU A 111 15.94 -1.12 -4.86
CA LEU A 111 14.85 -2.08 -4.69
C LEU A 111 15.37 -3.48 -4.43
N LEU A 112 15.04 -4.07 -3.27
CA LEU A 112 15.33 -5.46 -2.97
C LEU A 112 14.40 -6.39 -3.76
N ILE A 113 14.97 -7.26 -4.60
CA ILE A 113 14.20 -8.22 -5.40
C ILE A 113 14.54 -9.65 -4.98
N SER A 114 13.50 -10.49 -4.87
CA SER A 114 13.63 -11.92 -4.69
C SER A 114 12.74 -12.66 -5.68
N GLN A 115 13.28 -13.71 -6.31
CA GLN A 115 12.56 -14.58 -7.26
C GLN A 115 12.60 -16.03 -6.74
N PRO A 116 11.70 -16.38 -5.81
CA PRO A 116 11.69 -17.68 -5.15
C PRO A 116 11.10 -18.78 -6.05
N ASP A 117 11.62 -20.00 -5.91
CA ASP A 117 11.12 -21.18 -6.64
C ASP A 117 9.85 -21.78 -6.04
N THR A 118 9.60 -21.56 -4.73
CA THR A 118 8.45 -22.14 -4.02
C THR A 118 7.71 -21.10 -3.19
N GLY A 119 6.42 -21.35 -2.92
CA GLY A 119 5.62 -20.50 -2.06
C GLY A 119 6.13 -20.43 -0.61
N GLU A 120 6.67 -21.52 -0.09
CA GLU A 120 7.31 -21.56 1.23
C GLU A 120 8.50 -20.62 1.30
N GLN A 121 9.41 -20.69 0.31
CA GLN A 121 10.59 -19.83 0.23
C GLN A 121 10.18 -18.36 0.14
N ALA A 122 9.21 -18.01 -0.71
CA ALA A 122 8.69 -16.66 -0.85
C ALA A 122 8.21 -16.08 0.50
N LEU A 123 7.42 -16.88 1.24
CA LEU A 123 6.80 -16.45 2.49
C LEU A 123 7.79 -16.45 3.66
N GLU A 124 8.82 -17.30 3.64
CA GLU A 124 9.91 -17.26 4.61
C GLU A 124 10.80 -16.04 4.41
N ILE A 125 11.15 -15.69 3.16
CA ILE A 125 11.88 -14.46 2.83
C ILE A 125 11.07 -13.25 3.28
N ALA A 126 9.76 -13.23 2.99
CA ALA A 126 8.86 -12.18 3.46
C ALA A 126 8.88 -12.04 5.00
N ASP A 127 8.78 -13.13 5.74
CA ASP A 127 8.81 -13.11 7.21
C ASP A 127 10.15 -12.56 7.75
N MET A 128 11.27 -12.97 7.16
CA MET A 128 12.61 -12.48 7.54
C MET A 128 12.76 -10.98 7.29
N LEU A 129 12.36 -10.50 6.11
CA LEU A 129 12.43 -9.09 5.75
C LEU A 129 11.54 -8.23 6.65
N ILE A 130 10.31 -8.65 6.92
CA ILE A 130 9.38 -7.92 7.81
C ILE A 130 9.90 -7.90 9.25
N ARG A 131 10.49 -8.99 9.73
CA ARG A 131 11.06 -9.06 11.09
C ARG A 131 12.28 -8.16 11.29
N SER A 132 12.99 -7.81 10.24
CA SER A 132 14.12 -6.87 10.34
C SER A 132 13.68 -5.51 10.87
N GLY A 133 12.40 -5.12 10.64
CA GLY A 133 11.86 -3.81 11.01
C GLY A 133 12.37 -2.66 10.16
N ALA A 134 13.20 -2.94 9.14
CA ALA A 134 13.78 -1.92 8.28
C ALA A 134 12.95 -1.62 7.03
N LEU A 135 11.92 -2.44 6.75
CA LEU A 135 11.17 -2.38 5.50
C LEU A 135 9.89 -1.55 5.66
N ASP A 136 9.65 -0.63 4.76
CA ASP A 136 8.42 0.17 4.69
C ASP A 136 7.32 -0.53 3.89
N VAL A 137 7.69 -1.13 2.76
CA VAL A 137 6.76 -1.84 1.89
C VAL A 137 7.35 -3.12 1.33
N LEU A 138 6.55 -4.17 1.33
CA LEU A 138 6.84 -5.46 0.69
C LEU A 138 5.72 -5.77 -0.29
N VAL A 139 6.06 -6.02 -1.55
CA VAL A 139 5.12 -6.49 -2.57
C VAL A 139 5.36 -7.97 -2.83
N ILE A 140 4.29 -8.75 -2.98
CA ILE A 140 4.33 -10.15 -3.40
C ILE A 140 3.47 -10.28 -4.67
N ASP A 141 4.11 -10.54 -5.81
CA ASP A 141 3.46 -10.68 -7.12
C ASP A 141 3.77 -12.08 -7.70
N SER A 142 2.82 -12.98 -7.79
CA SER A 142 1.46 -12.89 -7.24
C SER A 142 1.16 -14.10 -6.32
N VAL A 143 0.09 -13.98 -5.52
CA VAL A 143 -0.40 -15.11 -4.70
C VAL A 143 -0.69 -16.34 -5.54
N ALA A 144 -1.15 -16.16 -6.78
CA ALA A 144 -1.45 -17.26 -7.70
C ALA A 144 -0.20 -18.09 -8.05
N ALA A 145 0.99 -17.48 -8.06
CA ALA A 145 2.27 -18.11 -8.37
C ALA A 145 2.97 -18.72 -7.14
N LEU A 146 2.44 -18.54 -5.93
CA LEU A 146 2.97 -19.18 -4.73
C LEU A 146 2.61 -20.66 -4.69
N VAL A 147 3.33 -21.46 -5.46
CA VAL A 147 3.12 -22.91 -5.55
C VAL A 147 3.81 -23.59 -4.37
N PRO A 148 3.10 -24.43 -3.59
CA PRO A 148 3.71 -25.23 -2.53
C PRO A 148 4.79 -26.19 -3.05
N ARG A 149 5.87 -26.36 -2.31
CA ARG A 149 6.98 -27.27 -2.67
C ARG A 149 6.48 -28.68 -3.00
N ALA A 150 5.57 -29.23 -2.19
CA ALA A 150 5.02 -30.54 -2.39
C ALA A 150 4.23 -30.69 -3.71
N GLU A 151 3.71 -29.59 -4.26
CA GLU A 151 3.05 -29.56 -5.55
C GLU A 151 4.07 -29.54 -6.70
N ILE A 152 5.22 -28.88 -6.50
CA ILE A 152 6.32 -28.82 -7.48
C ILE A 152 7.04 -30.19 -7.56
N GLU A 153 7.26 -30.84 -6.43
CA GLU A 153 7.95 -32.13 -6.32
C GLU A 153 7.05 -33.34 -6.64
N GLY A 154 5.71 -33.14 -6.74
CA GLY A 154 4.73 -34.17 -7.09
C GLY A 154 4.76 -34.55 -8.56
N GLU A 155 4.11 -35.67 -8.90
CA GLU A 155 3.97 -36.10 -10.28
C GLU A 155 2.88 -35.31 -11.01
N MET A 156 3.02 -35.20 -12.36
CA MET A 156 2.01 -34.58 -13.19
C MET A 156 0.67 -35.35 -13.08
N GLY A 157 -0.36 -34.65 -12.56
CA GLY A 157 -1.70 -35.21 -12.35
C GLY A 157 -2.05 -35.48 -10.89
N ASP A 158 -1.10 -35.33 -9.96
CA ASP A 158 -1.37 -35.44 -8.54
C ASP A 158 -2.34 -34.33 -8.07
N SER A 159 -3.25 -34.71 -7.17
CA SER A 159 -4.21 -33.78 -6.61
C SER A 159 -3.71 -33.16 -5.30
N HIS A 160 -3.29 -31.91 -5.37
CA HIS A 160 -2.79 -31.15 -4.21
C HIS A 160 -3.81 -30.15 -3.66
N VAL A 161 -5.07 -30.55 -3.56
CA VAL A 161 -6.18 -29.68 -3.15
C VAL A 161 -5.92 -29.03 -1.81
N GLY A 162 -5.90 -27.69 -1.81
CA GLY A 162 -5.88 -26.86 -0.60
C GLY A 162 -4.51 -26.64 0.04
N LEU A 163 -3.41 -27.15 -0.51
CA LEU A 163 -2.07 -26.92 0.05
C LEU A 163 -1.72 -25.43 0.05
N GLN A 164 -1.93 -24.72 -1.06
CA GLN A 164 -1.70 -23.29 -1.15
C GLN A 164 -2.53 -22.50 -0.12
N ALA A 165 -3.80 -22.89 0.08
CA ALA A 165 -4.65 -22.23 1.08
C ALA A 165 -4.18 -22.45 2.52
N ARG A 166 -3.62 -23.63 2.82
CA ARG A 166 -3.00 -23.92 4.14
C ARG A 166 -1.73 -23.10 4.34
N LEU A 167 -0.86 -23.07 3.34
CA LEU A 167 0.38 -22.29 3.33
C LEU A 167 0.08 -20.81 3.58
N MET A 168 -0.83 -20.22 2.81
CA MET A 168 -1.26 -18.84 2.98
C MET A 168 -1.86 -18.58 4.37
N SER A 169 -2.69 -19.48 4.88
CA SER A 169 -3.29 -19.32 6.21
C SER A 169 -2.24 -19.33 7.32
N GLN A 170 -1.23 -20.19 7.21
CA GLN A 170 -0.13 -20.26 8.17
C GLN A 170 0.76 -19.01 8.11
N ALA A 171 1.15 -18.60 6.92
CA ALA A 171 2.00 -17.43 6.71
C ALA A 171 1.31 -16.14 7.20
N LEU A 172 0.09 -15.89 6.76
CA LEU A 172 -0.64 -14.66 7.14
C LEU A 172 -0.88 -14.55 8.65
N ARG A 173 -1.03 -15.69 9.34
CA ARG A 173 -1.12 -15.71 10.82
C ARG A 173 0.17 -15.23 11.47
N LYS A 174 1.34 -15.63 10.94
CA LYS A 174 2.64 -15.17 11.43
C LYS A 174 2.88 -13.71 11.08
N LEU A 175 2.68 -13.34 9.81
CA LEU A 175 2.98 -12.02 9.28
C LEU A 175 2.13 -10.91 9.91
N ALA A 176 0.85 -11.15 10.16
CA ALA A 176 -0.07 -10.11 10.65
C ALA A 176 0.38 -9.46 11.97
N GLY A 177 0.92 -10.25 12.91
CA GLY A 177 1.44 -9.73 14.18
C GLY A 177 2.75 -8.96 14.02
N THR A 178 3.63 -9.43 13.14
CA THR A 178 4.94 -8.84 12.89
C THR A 178 4.81 -7.53 12.11
N LEU A 179 3.98 -7.48 11.07
CA LEU A 179 3.70 -6.29 10.26
C LEU A 179 3.28 -5.09 11.11
N ASN A 180 2.39 -5.31 12.08
CA ASN A 180 1.93 -4.23 12.96
C ASN A 180 3.06 -3.64 13.81
N LYS A 181 4.01 -4.48 14.25
CA LYS A 181 5.17 -4.06 15.04
C LYS A 181 6.24 -3.38 14.19
N SER A 182 6.56 -3.94 13.03
CA SER A 182 7.56 -3.40 12.10
C SER A 182 7.06 -2.20 11.30
N ARG A 183 5.73 -1.93 11.30
CA ARG A 183 5.06 -0.91 10.49
C ARG A 183 5.22 -1.12 8.97
N THR A 184 5.67 -2.29 8.53
CA THR A 184 5.79 -2.66 7.12
C THR A 184 4.42 -2.86 6.48
N THR A 185 4.17 -2.26 5.33
CA THR A 185 2.98 -2.54 4.51
C THR A 185 3.25 -3.74 3.62
N ALA A 186 2.43 -4.79 3.72
CA ALA A 186 2.53 -5.95 2.83
C ALA A 186 1.42 -5.89 1.77
N VAL A 187 1.81 -5.73 0.51
CA VAL A 187 0.93 -5.67 -0.66
C VAL A 187 0.95 -7.03 -1.36
N PHE A 188 -0.18 -7.71 -1.35
CA PHE A 188 -0.37 -8.97 -2.07
C PHE A 188 -1.14 -8.73 -3.35
N ILE A 189 -0.53 -9.05 -4.48
CA ILE A 189 -1.20 -9.04 -5.78
C ILE A 189 -1.87 -10.39 -5.99
N ASN A 190 -3.12 -10.36 -6.46
CA ASN A 190 -3.89 -11.58 -6.68
C ASN A 190 -4.66 -11.53 -7.99
N GLN A 191 -4.83 -12.67 -8.62
CA GLN A 191 -5.60 -12.82 -9.84
C GLN A 191 -7.06 -13.15 -9.51
N LEU A 192 -7.97 -12.94 -10.45
CA LEU A 192 -9.33 -13.44 -10.38
C LEU A 192 -9.42 -14.78 -11.13
N ARG A 193 -10.17 -15.70 -10.54
CA ARG A 193 -10.55 -16.98 -11.13
C ARG A 193 -12.06 -17.10 -11.11
N GLU A 194 -12.64 -17.76 -12.07
CA GLU A 194 -14.06 -18.06 -12.09
C GLU A 194 -14.35 -19.45 -11.54
N LYS A 195 -15.34 -19.55 -10.66
CA LYS A 195 -15.86 -20.83 -10.19
C LYS A 195 -16.89 -21.34 -11.16
N ILE A 196 -16.68 -22.52 -11.70
CA ILE A 196 -17.64 -23.21 -12.55
C ILE A 196 -18.86 -23.64 -11.72
N GLY A 197 -20.07 -23.45 -12.24
CA GLY A 197 -21.33 -23.95 -11.64
C GLY A 197 -21.94 -23.06 -10.56
N VAL A 198 -21.51 -21.81 -10.40
CA VAL A 198 -22.18 -20.85 -9.50
C VAL A 198 -23.42 -20.28 -10.18
N MET A 199 -24.60 -20.72 -9.75
CA MET A 199 -25.88 -20.22 -10.28
C MET A 199 -26.34 -18.91 -9.62
N TYR A 200 -25.90 -18.60 -8.39
CA TYR A 200 -26.26 -17.39 -7.64
C TYR A 200 -25.02 -16.75 -7.00
N GLY A 201 -24.94 -15.41 -7.05
CA GLY A 201 -23.82 -14.63 -6.53
C GLY A 201 -22.71 -14.44 -7.55
N SER A 202 -21.57 -13.84 -7.13
CA SER A 202 -20.40 -13.64 -8.01
C SER A 202 -19.63 -14.96 -8.16
N PRO A 203 -19.39 -15.42 -9.40
CA PRO A 203 -18.54 -16.57 -9.66
C PRO A 203 -17.06 -16.28 -9.39
N GLU A 204 -16.68 -15.02 -9.32
CA GLU A 204 -15.30 -14.58 -9.15
C GLU A 204 -14.72 -14.96 -7.78
N THR A 205 -13.53 -15.50 -7.78
CA THR A 205 -12.76 -15.84 -6.56
C THR A 205 -11.29 -15.57 -6.77
N THR A 206 -10.56 -15.43 -5.67
CA THR A 206 -9.10 -15.26 -5.69
C THR A 206 -8.41 -16.53 -5.23
N PRO A 207 -7.26 -16.96 -5.82
CA PRO A 207 -6.39 -18.03 -5.32
C PRO A 207 -5.91 -17.81 -3.88
N GLY A 208 -5.31 -18.85 -3.27
CA GLY A 208 -4.79 -18.79 -1.91
C GLY A 208 -5.84 -18.92 -0.81
N GLY A 209 -7.08 -19.31 -1.15
CA GLY A 209 -8.16 -19.57 -0.20
C GLY A 209 -8.80 -18.31 0.40
N ARG A 210 -9.34 -18.43 1.62
CA ARG A 210 -10.06 -17.32 2.28
C ARG A 210 -9.19 -16.48 3.22
N ALA A 211 -7.98 -16.95 3.56
CA ALA A 211 -7.18 -16.33 4.60
C ALA A 211 -6.85 -14.87 4.29
N LEU A 212 -6.41 -14.56 3.07
CA LEU A 212 -6.08 -13.20 2.67
C LEU A 212 -7.27 -12.24 2.79
N LYS A 213 -8.49 -12.71 2.46
CA LYS A 213 -9.72 -11.92 2.62
C LYS A 213 -10.00 -11.52 4.08
N PHE A 214 -9.60 -12.36 5.03
CA PHE A 214 -9.77 -12.07 6.47
C PHE A 214 -8.64 -11.20 7.02
N TYR A 215 -7.39 -11.52 6.68
CA TYR A 215 -6.21 -10.84 7.23
C TYR A 215 -5.99 -9.45 6.62
N SER A 216 -6.31 -9.22 5.34
CA SER A 216 -6.19 -7.90 4.73
C SER A 216 -7.01 -6.83 5.47
N SER A 217 -6.41 -5.68 5.67
CA SER A 217 -7.07 -4.48 6.19
C SER A 217 -7.74 -3.69 5.06
N VAL A 218 -7.15 -3.71 3.88
CA VAL A 218 -7.65 -3.07 2.66
C VAL A 218 -7.65 -4.10 1.53
N ARG A 219 -8.71 -4.09 0.71
CA ARG A 219 -8.82 -4.88 -0.52
C ARG A 219 -9.29 -3.99 -1.66
N LEU A 220 -8.53 -3.98 -2.74
CA LEU A 220 -8.76 -3.14 -3.91
C LEU A 220 -9.05 -4.03 -5.12
N ASP A 221 -10.26 -3.89 -5.69
CA ASP A 221 -10.67 -4.53 -6.94
C ASP A 221 -10.37 -3.58 -8.08
N ILE A 222 -9.40 -3.94 -8.93
CA ILE A 222 -8.89 -3.09 -10.02
C ILE A 222 -9.41 -3.64 -11.35
N ARG A 223 -10.08 -2.77 -12.13
CA ARG A 223 -10.63 -3.15 -13.43
C ARG A 223 -10.35 -2.08 -14.47
N ARG A 224 -9.94 -2.51 -15.66
CA ARG A 224 -9.89 -1.66 -16.84
C ARG A 224 -11.31 -1.37 -17.30
N ILE A 225 -11.63 -0.10 -17.55
CA ILE A 225 -12.93 0.35 -18.03
C ILE A 225 -12.87 0.89 -19.45
N GLU A 226 -11.74 1.49 -19.85
CA GLU A 226 -11.57 2.11 -21.15
C GLU A 226 -10.11 2.03 -21.60
N THR A 227 -9.87 1.96 -22.90
CA THR A 227 -8.54 2.13 -23.49
C THR A 227 -8.39 3.56 -24.00
N ILE A 228 -7.37 4.26 -23.50
CA ILE A 228 -7.05 5.63 -23.90
C ILE A 228 -6.29 5.58 -25.23
N LYS A 229 -6.76 6.39 -26.19
CA LYS A 229 -6.16 6.45 -27.55
C LYS A 229 -5.68 7.87 -27.85
N ASP A 230 -4.56 7.95 -28.55
CA ASP A 230 -4.11 9.16 -29.23
C ASP A 230 -4.17 8.89 -30.76
N GLY A 231 -5.17 9.49 -31.41
CA GLY A 231 -5.52 9.12 -32.77
C GLY A 231 -5.96 7.66 -32.89
N THR A 232 -5.19 6.84 -33.57
CA THR A 232 -5.41 5.39 -33.76
C THR A 232 -4.63 4.52 -32.79
N GLU A 233 -3.65 5.09 -32.09
CA GLU A 233 -2.75 4.37 -31.21
C GLU A 233 -3.31 4.29 -29.78
N SER A 234 -3.15 3.12 -29.15
CA SER A 234 -3.54 2.91 -27.75
C SER A 234 -2.37 3.33 -26.86
N VAL A 235 -2.55 4.39 -26.06
CA VAL A 235 -1.50 5.00 -25.24
C VAL A 235 -1.65 4.71 -23.74
N GLY A 236 -2.76 4.13 -23.33
CA GLY A 236 -3.00 3.82 -21.92
C GLY A 236 -4.36 3.19 -21.67
N ASN A 237 -4.67 2.96 -20.41
CA ASN A 237 -5.95 2.45 -19.95
C ASN A 237 -6.50 3.32 -18.81
N ARG A 238 -7.79 3.63 -18.88
CA ARG A 238 -8.53 4.13 -17.74
C ARG A 238 -8.94 2.95 -16.87
N VAL A 239 -8.63 3.02 -15.58
CA VAL A 239 -8.95 1.97 -14.63
C VAL A 239 -9.90 2.49 -13.56
N LYS A 240 -10.74 1.58 -13.06
CA LYS A 240 -11.61 1.78 -11.91
C LYS A 240 -11.15 0.88 -10.79
N VAL A 241 -10.95 1.45 -9.61
CA VAL A 241 -10.60 0.74 -8.39
C VAL A 241 -11.75 0.86 -7.40
N LYS A 242 -12.26 -0.29 -6.96
CA LYS A 242 -13.24 -0.36 -5.88
C LYS A 242 -12.56 -0.74 -4.58
N VAL A 243 -12.72 0.06 -3.55
CA VAL A 243 -12.30 -0.27 -2.20
C VAL A 243 -13.27 -1.31 -1.63
N ALA A 244 -13.03 -2.59 -1.94
CA ALA A 244 -13.95 -3.68 -1.61
C ALA A 244 -13.98 -4.01 -0.11
N LYS A 245 -12.89 -3.71 0.61
CA LYS A 245 -12.77 -3.82 2.07
C LYS A 245 -11.84 -2.74 2.59
N ASN A 246 -12.21 -2.12 3.69
CA ASN A 246 -11.39 -1.16 4.40
C ASN A 246 -11.70 -1.24 5.90
N LYS A 247 -10.67 -1.46 6.74
CA LYS A 247 -10.79 -1.46 8.20
C LYS A 247 -10.41 -0.11 8.82
N MET A 248 -9.90 0.84 8.00
CA MET A 248 -9.41 2.15 8.46
C MET A 248 -10.44 3.26 8.23
N ALA A 249 -11.29 3.11 7.19
CA ALA A 249 -12.33 4.07 6.80
C ALA A 249 -13.53 3.33 6.17
N PRO A 250 -14.65 4.01 5.90
CA PRO A 250 -15.79 3.40 5.22
C PRO A 250 -15.41 2.80 3.85
N PRO A 251 -15.73 1.52 3.59
CA PRO A 251 -15.43 0.84 2.33
C PRO A 251 -16.40 1.23 1.21
N PHE A 252 -16.21 0.59 0.04
CA PHE A 252 -17.04 0.64 -1.16
C PHE A 252 -16.96 1.93 -1.97
N ARG A 253 -16.02 2.84 -1.63
CA ARG A 253 -15.69 3.98 -2.47
C ARG A 253 -15.04 3.53 -3.76
N LEU A 254 -15.19 4.34 -4.79
CA LEU A 254 -14.64 4.12 -6.13
C LEU A 254 -13.60 5.21 -6.42
N ALA A 255 -12.55 4.84 -7.12
CA ALA A 255 -11.59 5.75 -7.71
C ALA A 255 -11.39 5.39 -9.19
N GLU A 256 -11.20 6.39 -10.02
CA GLU A 256 -10.87 6.23 -11.44
C GLU A 256 -9.62 7.05 -11.74
N PHE A 257 -8.71 6.47 -12.50
CA PHE A 257 -7.50 7.15 -12.95
C PHE A 257 -6.94 6.47 -14.20
N ASP A 258 -6.01 7.15 -14.87
CA ASP A 258 -5.37 6.65 -16.07
C ASP A 258 -4.04 6.00 -15.73
N ILE A 259 -3.75 4.86 -16.37
CA ILE A 259 -2.43 4.22 -16.41
C ILE A 259 -1.94 4.33 -17.85
N MET A 260 -0.89 5.13 -18.07
CA MET A 260 -0.28 5.33 -19.37
C MET A 260 0.79 4.26 -19.63
N PHE A 261 0.88 3.78 -20.87
CA PHE A 261 1.88 2.78 -21.21
C PHE A 261 3.28 3.39 -21.18
N GLY A 262 4.19 2.72 -20.48
CA GLY A 262 5.58 3.20 -20.28
C GLY A 262 5.76 4.30 -19.24
N GLU A 263 4.68 4.95 -18.75
CA GLU A 263 4.76 6.07 -17.78
C GLU A 263 4.08 5.74 -16.44
N GLY A 264 3.13 4.78 -16.43
CA GLY A 264 2.35 4.44 -15.23
C GLY A 264 1.17 5.37 -14.97
N ILE A 265 0.83 5.60 -13.69
CA ILE A 265 -0.32 6.41 -13.29
C ILE A 265 -0.11 7.87 -13.65
N SER A 266 -1.09 8.46 -14.38
CA SER A 266 -1.09 9.89 -14.68
C SER A 266 -1.46 10.68 -13.42
N ARG A 267 -0.45 11.29 -12.77
CA ARG A 267 -0.63 12.09 -11.55
C ARG A 267 -1.42 13.35 -11.83
N GLU A 268 -1.07 14.06 -12.92
CA GLU A 268 -1.74 15.28 -13.36
C GLU A 268 -3.20 14.97 -13.74
N GLY A 269 -3.45 13.81 -14.35
CA GLY A 269 -4.80 13.37 -14.69
C GLY A 269 -5.63 13.10 -13.44
N SER A 270 -5.08 12.42 -12.44
CA SER A 270 -5.76 12.16 -11.17
C SER A 270 -6.00 13.47 -10.39
N LEU A 271 -5.01 14.35 -10.34
CA LEU A 271 -5.14 15.67 -9.72
C LEU A 271 -6.23 16.51 -10.39
N LEU A 272 -6.22 16.58 -11.71
CA LEU A 272 -7.20 17.35 -12.49
C LEU A 272 -8.63 16.82 -12.28
N ASP A 273 -8.82 15.50 -12.31
CA ASP A 273 -10.13 14.87 -12.12
C ASP A 273 -10.68 15.19 -10.72
N VAL A 274 -9.86 15.05 -9.68
CA VAL A 274 -10.23 15.38 -8.30
C VAL A 274 -10.50 16.88 -8.13
N ALA A 275 -9.67 17.73 -8.73
CA ALA A 275 -9.83 19.18 -8.66
C ALA A 275 -11.14 19.66 -9.33
N VAL A 276 -11.54 19.01 -10.41
CA VAL A 276 -12.84 19.29 -11.08
C VAL A 276 -14.00 18.80 -10.20
N GLU A 277 -13.89 17.59 -9.64
CA GLU A 277 -14.94 17.01 -8.77
C GLU A 277 -15.21 17.90 -7.55
N HIS A 278 -14.15 18.46 -6.97
CA HIS A 278 -14.26 19.35 -5.80
C HIS A 278 -14.43 20.85 -6.16
N GLY A 279 -14.57 21.19 -7.42
CA GLY A 279 -14.84 22.56 -7.88
C GLY A 279 -13.65 23.52 -7.76
N VAL A 280 -12.44 23.02 -7.51
CA VAL A 280 -11.18 23.80 -7.49
C VAL A 280 -10.80 24.19 -8.92
N VAL A 281 -10.96 23.27 -9.88
CA VAL A 281 -10.85 23.55 -11.31
C VAL A 281 -12.25 23.67 -11.89
N ARG A 282 -12.53 24.78 -12.57
CA ARG A 282 -13.78 25.00 -13.27
C ARG A 282 -13.71 24.41 -14.67
N LYS A 283 -14.68 23.56 -15.00
CA LYS A 283 -14.85 23.03 -16.34
C LYS A 283 -16.04 23.73 -17.02
N SER A 284 -15.77 24.46 -18.09
CA SER A 284 -16.80 25.12 -18.92
C SER A 284 -16.71 24.61 -20.35
N GLY A 285 -17.65 23.76 -20.75
CA GLY A 285 -17.57 23.01 -22.01
C GLY A 285 -16.32 22.14 -22.06
N ALA A 286 -15.42 22.41 -23.00
CA ALA A 286 -14.14 21.73 -23.13
C ALA A 286 -12.98 22.42 -22.38
N TRP A 287 -13.20 23.60 -21.79
CA TRP A 287 -12.15 24.38 -21.15
C TRP A 287 -12.02 24.09 -19.66
N PHE A 288 -10.78 23.99 -19.21
CA PHE A 288 -10.41 23.84 -17.80
C PHE A 288 -9.72 25.11 -17.32
N THR A 289 -10.17 25.66 -16.20
CA THR A 289 -9.66 26.92 -15.62
C THR A 289 -9.40 26.74 -14.14
N PHE A 290 -8.24 27.16 -13.68
CA PHE A 290 -7.85 27.19 -12.28
C PHE A 290 -7.49 28.64 -11.91
N ASP A 291 -8.22 29.22 -10.95
CA ASP A 291 -8.21 30.65 -10.67
C ASP A 291 -8.43 31.48 -11.96
N ASP A 292 -7.42 32.27 -12.39
CA ASP A 292 -7.44 33.03 -13.62
C ASP A 292 -6.71 32.35 -14.79
N ASP A 293 -6.06 31.21 -14.55
CA ASP A 293 -5.27 30.50 -15.55
C ASP A 293 -6.12 29.52 -16.35
N GLN A 294 -6.05 29.61 -17.67
CA GLN A 294 -6.61 28.59 -18.57
C GLN A 294 -5.64 27.41 -18.70
N LEU A 295 -5.97 26.27 -18.08
CA LEU A 295 -5.14 25.05 -18.15
C LEU A 295 -5.17 24.42 -19.57
N GLY A 296 -6.22 24.65 -20.35
CA GLY A 296 -6.32 24.18 -21.73
C GLY A 296 -7.70 23.72 -22.15
N GLN A 297 -7.83 23.51 -23.46
CA GLN A 297 -9.03 22.95 -24.08
C GLN A 297 -8.89 21.42 -24.20
N GLY A 298 -9.74 20.69 -23.50
CA GLY A 298 -9.70 19.24 -23.40
C GLY A 298 -8.79 18.75 -22.27
N ARG A 299 -9.10 17.54 -21.78
CA ARG A 299 -8.43 16.93 -20.61
C ARG A 299 -6.93 16.70 -20.87
N GLU A 300 -6.55 16.24 -22.04
CA GLU A 300 -5.16 15.94 -22.38
C GLU A 300 -4.30 17.22 -22.46
N ASN A 301 -4.85 18.31 -22.98
CA ASN A 301 -4.15 19.60 -22.99
C ASN A 301 -3.98 20.16 -21.56
N ALA A 302 -4.99 20.03 -20.70
CA ALA A 302 -4.89 20.47 -19.31
C ALA A 302 -3.86 19.62 -18.52
N LYS A 303 -3.80 18.29 -18.74
CA LYS A 303 -2.76 17.42 -18.18
C LYS A 303 -1.36 17.85 -18.62
N ARG A 304 -1.20 18.11 -19.91
CA ARG A 304 0.09 18.57 -20.46
C ARG A 304 0.50 19.91 -19.86
N PHE A 305 -0.43 20.86 -19.74
CA PHE A 305 -0.17 22.15 -19.10
C PHE A 305 0.33 21.97 -17.66
N LEU A 306 -0.32 21.13 -16.86
CA LEU A 306 0.11 20.85 -15.47
C LEU A 306 1.48 20.20 -15.41
N ARG A 307 1.82 19.34 -16.37
CA ARG A 307 3.15 18.72 -16.48
C ARG A 307 4.25 19.73 -16.83
N GLU A 308 3.93 20.67 -17.73
CA GLU A 308 4.84 21.73 -18.18
C GLU A 308 4.96 22.88 -17.16
N ASN A 309 3.97 23.03 -16.25
CA ASN A 309 3.92 24.06 -15.22
C ASN A 309 3.81 23.45 -13.81
N PRO A 310 4.89 22.90 -13.25
CA PRO A 310 4.88 22.23 -11.95
C PRO A 310 4.44 23.14 -10.80
N GLU A 311 4.70 24.43 -10.87
CA GLU A 311 4.29 25.42 -9.86
C GLU A 311 2.76 25.50 -9.76
N VAL A 312 2.06 25.54 -10.90
CA VAL A 312 0.59 25.54 -10.95
C VAL A 312 0.05 24.21 -10.45
N ALA A 313 0.69 23.08 -10.81
CA ALA A 313 0.31 21.75 -10.34
C ALA A 313 0.45 21.67 -8.81
N MET A 314 1.53 22.17 -8.22
CA MET A 314 1.73 22.21 -6.77
C MET A 314 0.69 23.09 -6.06
N GLN A 315 0.38 24.27 -6.60
CA GLN A 315 -0.66 25.14 -6.04
C GLN A 315 -2.03 24.48 -6.08
N LEU A 316 -2.37 23.85 -7.22
CA LEU A 316 -3.60 23.12 -7.39
C LEU A 316 -3.68 21.94 -6.39
N GLN A 317 -2.60 21.17 -6.25
CA GLN A 317 -2.52 20.08 -5.30
C GLN A 317 -2.69 20.55 -3.85
N ALA A 318 -2.04 21.64 -3.47
CA ALA A 318 -2.16 22.20 -2.11
C ALA A 318 -3.60 22.60 -1.80
N LYS A 319 -4.29 23.31 -2.74
CA LYS A 319 -5.71 23.67 -2.56
C LYS A 319 -6.63 22.46 -2.47
N VAL A 320 -6.39 21.44 -3.30
CA VAL A 320 -7.17 20.20 -3.23
C VAL A 320 -6.95 19.50 -1.89
N TYR A 321 -5.69 19.38 -1.43
CA TYR A 321 -5.36 18.74 -0.15
C TYR A 321 -5.99 19.45 1.05
N GLU A 322 -5.95 20.79 1.06
CA GLU A 322 -6.62 21.58 2.09
C GLU A 322 -8.13 21.31 2.12
N LEU A 323 -8.77 21.31 0.96
CA LEU A 323 -10.21 21.11 0.83
C LEU A 323 -10.67 19.72 1.28
N VAL A 324 -9.86 18.68 0.98
CA VAL A 324 -10.20 17.29 1.30
C VAL A 324 -9.67 16.82 2.67
N GLY A 325 -9.03 17.73 3.44
CA GLY A 325 -8.52 17.43 4.78
C GLY A 325 -7.26 16.55 4.80
N LEU A 326 -6.51 16.49 3.68
CA LEU A 326 -5.19 15.86 3.60
C LEU A 326 -4.05 16.88 3.80
N GLY A 327 -4.36 18.13 4.06
CA GLY A 327 -3.45 19.30 4.05
C GLY A 327 -2.46 19.39 5.21
N GLU A 328 -2.35 18.39 6.09
CA GLU A 328 -1.33 18.34 7.14
C GLU A 328 -0.62 16.98 7.16
N SER A 329 0.14 16.72 6.12
CA SER A 329 1.14 15.65 6.11
C SER A 329 2.24 16.00 5.11
N ALA A 330 2.95 17.11 5.38
CA ALA A 330 4.32 17.22 4.89
C ALA A 330 5.15 16.19 5.68
N PRO A 331 5.91 15.31 5.02
CA PRO A 331 6.82 14.40 5.72
C PRO A 331 8.00 15.22 6.23
N GLY A 332 8.17 15.26 7.55
CA GLY A 332 9.40 15.73 8.17
C GLY A 332 9.30 16.93 9.09
N ASP A 333 8.57 16.81 10.20
CA ASP A 333 8.90 17.53 11.44
C ASP A 333 8.08 16.92 12.59
N GLU A 334 8.64 15.88 13.17
CA GLU A 334 8.53 15.50 14.58
C GLU A 334 9.45 14.29 14.80
N ALA A 335 10.74 14.59 14.87
CA ALA A 335 11.68 13.72 15.57
C ALA A 335 11.23 13.71 17.02
N ASP A 336 10.79 12.54 17.50
CA ASP A 336 10.48 12.26 18.88
C ASP A 336 11.73 12.56 19.75
N PRO A 337 11.72 13.56 20.69
CA PRO A 337 12.88 13.89 21.48
C PRO A 337 13.10 12.95 22.67
N ALA A 338 12.60 11.72 22.64
CA ALA A 338 12.65 10.80 23.79
C ALA A 338 13.48 9.53 23.55
N VAL A 339 14.61 9.60 22.79
CA VAL A 339 15.66 8.56 22.84
C VAL A 339 17.03 9.24 22.77
N GLY A 340 17.46 9.78 23.87
CA GLY A 340 18.78 10.40 23.93
C GLY A 340 19.13 10.99 25.29
N GLU A 341 19.08 10.18 26.35
CA GLU A 341 19.81 10.47 27.59
C GLU A 341 19.72 9.24 28.52
N GLU A 342 20.66 8.32 28.35
CA GLU A 342 21.14 7.45 29.44
C GLU A 342 22.28 6.55 28.96
N VAL A 343 23.43 7.15 28.60
CA VAL A 343 24.74 6.48 28.67
C VAL A 343 25.80 7.56 28.84
N ALA A 344 25.93 8.12 30.01
CA ALA A 344 27.14 8.78 30.46
C ALA A 344 27.06 9.09 32.00
N ALA A 345 27.28 8.09 32.80
CA ALA A 345 27.85 8.34 34.17
C ALA A 345 28.19 6.98 34.83
N GLY A 346 29.43 6.68 34.94
CA GLY A 346 29.88 5.51 35.73
C GLY A 346 31.24 4.99 35.33
N GLY A 347 32.25 5.80 35.44
CA GLY A 347 33.61 5.32 35.27
C GLY A 347 34.61 6.29 35.80
N GLU A 348 34.79 6.31 37.13
CA GLU A 348 36.07 6.72 37.72
C GLU A 348 36.20 6.15 39.13
N GLU A 349 37.46 5.76 39.44
CA GLU A 349 38.05 5.38 40.72
C GLU A 349 37.91 3.90 41.13
N SER A 350 38.97 3.14 41.20
CA SER A 350 40.11 3.37 42.11
C SER A 350 41.31 2.49 41.74
N SER A 351 42.44 3.16 41.83
CA SER A 351 43.81 2.66 41.96
C SER A 351 44.04 1.82 43.21
N GLY A 352 45.06 0.98 43.19
CA GLY A 352 45.73 0.47 44.38
C GLY A 352 46.21 -0.98 44.18
N ALA A 353 47.38 -1.18 43.74
CA ALA A 353 48.64 -1.40 44.45
C ALA A 353 48.84 -2.84 45.02
N THR A 354 50.02 -3.40 44.63
CA THR A 354 50.87 -4.39 45.36
C THR A 354 50.38 -5.86 45.37
N GLU A 355 51.06 -6.77 44.76
CA GLU A 355 52.40 -7.41 44.81
C GLU A 355 52.59 -8.35 43.63
#